data_627ece379a9a001b00125e876477f202
#
_entry.id   627ece379a9a001b00125e876477f202
#
_cell.length_a   1.000
_cell.length_b   1.000
_cell.length_c   1.000
_cell.angle_alpha   90.00
_cell.angle_beta   90.00
_cell.angle_gamma   90.00
#
_symmetry.space_group_name_H-M   'P 1'
#
loop_
_entity.id
_entity.type
_entity.pdbx_description
1 polymer ?
#
loop_
_entity_poly.entity_id
_entity_poly.type
_entity_poly.pdbx_seq_one_letter_code
_entity_poly.pdbx_strand_id
1 'polypeptide(L)'
;MVLTKLDKIKDEWARLAGEYDRQTTRGLLTPRAAAFCKRTIRNLIGSDPKDVLDVGTGTGLLAVEIAKAGHRVVGVDLTPEMLERARARSTGEGVEVTWLEGDAMSLPCETGRFDVTVSRHVLWTMPDPAKAFTEWVRVTKPNGRVVWFDSTWVKRSSTGSLLAWARETALARALRSTLRQKPKEHCCHYDTSLEGALPFRDLTSVRPIVELLRNLGISDVVFKSAQGAAPWNGILERLRSRERYYSAWFTVTPELHARLVGKAAQ
;
A
#
# COMPACT_ATOMS: atom_id res chain seq x y z
N MET A 1 -23.18 17.07 13.54
CA MET A 1 -22.66 15.69 13.75
C MET A 1 -21.15 15.76 13.63
N VAL A 2 -20.40 15.31 14.65
CA VAL A 2 -18.93 15.33 14.59
C VAL A 2 -18.49 14.14 13.72
N LEU A 3 -17.75 14.41 12.65
CA LEU A 3 -17.22 13.37 11.77
C LEU A 3 -16.24 12.47 12.52
N THR A 4 -16.35 11.18 12.34
CA THR A 4 -15.36 10.21 12.87
C THR A 4 -14.03 10.34 12.10
N LYS A 5 -12.97 9.75 12.64
CA LYS A 5 -11.67 9.68 11.91
C LYS A 5 -11.81 8.97 10.58
N LEU A 6 -12.65 7.94 10.53
CA LEU A 6 -12.90 7.15 9.33
C LEU A 6 -13.64 7.95 8.27
N ASP A 7 -14.65 8.76 8.67
CA ASP A 7 -15.37 9.64 7.75
C ASP A 7 -14.43 10.65 7.10
N LYS A 8 -13.55 11.27 7.89
CA LYS A 8 -12.55 12.22 7.36
C LYS A 8 -11.57 11.58 6.38
N ILE A 9 -11.15 10.32 6.64
CA ILE A 9 -10.29 9.56 5.73
C ILE A 9 -11.06 9.27 4.44
N LYS A 10 -12.32 8.82 4.53
CA LYS A 10 -13.20 8.54 3.39
C LYS A 10 -13.37 9.78 2.51
N ASP A 11 -13.72 10.92 3.10
CA ASP A 11 -13.92 12.20 2.39
C ASP A 11 -12.66 12.65 1.63
N GLU A 12 -11.49 12.53 2.26
CA GLU A 12 -10.22 12.91 1.61
C GLU A 12 -9.91 12.00 0.41
N TRP A 13 -10.10 10.67 0.53
CA TRP A 13 -9.89 9.76 -0.58
C TRP A 13 -10.93 9.92 -1.69
N ALA A 14 -12.20 10.24 -1.36
CA ALA A 14 -13.23 10.58 -2.34
C ALA A 14 -12.80 11.81 -3.18
N ARG A 15 -12.33 12.86 -2.51
CA ARG A 15 -11.82 14.08 -3.15
C ARG A 15 -10.63 13.79 -4.09
N LEU A 16 -9.75 12.88 -3.69
CA LEU A 16 -8.54 12.54 -4.44
C LEU A 16 -8.79 11.55 -5.58
N ALA A 17 -9.87 10.80 -5.56
CA ALA A 17 -10.14 9.72 -6.52
C ALA A 17 -10.00 10.18 -7.97
N GLY A 18 -10.44 11.43 -8.29
CA GLY A 18 -10.35 12.03 -9.63
C GLY A 18 -8.95 12.19 -10.18
N GLU A 19 -7.98 12.42 -9.31
CA GLU A 19 -6.59 12.72 -9.67
C GLU A 19 -5.61 11.63 -9.29
N TYR A 20 -6.05 10.65 -8.49
CA TYR A 20 -5.20 9.63 -7.89
C TYR A 20 -4.31 8.92 -8.91
N ASP A 21 -4.89 8.45 -9.99
CA ASP A 21 -4.15 7.76 -11.03
C ASP A 21 -3.11 8.64 -11.72
N ARG A 22 -3.40 9.93 -11.91
CA ARG A 22 -2.45 10.89 -12.50
C ARG A 22 -1.26 11.17 -11.61
N GLN A 23 -1.44 11.12 -10.28
CA GLN A 23 -0.41 11.42 -9.30
C GLN A 23 0.43 10.20 -8.91
N THR A 24 -0.21 9.04 -8.77
CA THR A 24 0.40 7.84 -8.18
C THR A 24 0.90 6.82 -9.19
N THR A 25 0.33 6.77 -10.40
CA THR A 25 0.61 5.72 -11.38
C THR A 25 1.90 5.92 -12.17
N ARG A 26 2.63 7.00 -11.96
CA ARG A 26 3.94 7.18 -12.63
C ARG A 26 4.89 6.00 -12.41
N GLY A 27 4.71 5.19 -11.34
CA GLY A 27 5.46 3.98 -11.08
C GLY A 27 4.92 2.70 -11.71
N LEU A 28 3.59 2.57 -11.91
CA LEU A 28 2.95 1.31 -12.34
C LEU A 28 2.48 1.31 -13.80
N LEU A 29 2.35 2.48 -14.44
CA LEU A 29 2.01 2.57 -15.86
C LEU A 29 3.22 2.44 -16.79
N THR A 30 4.45 2.45 -16.27
CA THR A 30 5.61 2.15 -17.10
C THR A 30 5.70 0.65 -17.38
N PRO A 31 6.14 0.21 -18.58
CA PRO A 31 6.32 -1.22 -18.89
C PRO A 31 7.20 -1.96 -17.86
N ARG A 32 8.19 -1.27 -17.28
CA ARG A 32 9.07 -1.84 -16.24
C ARG A 32 8.37 -2.04 -14.91
N ALA A 33 7.53 -1.10 -14.51
CA ALA A 33 6.76 -1.20 -13.27
C ALA A 33 5.67 -2.28 -13.39
N ALA A 34 5.01 -2.38 -14.55
CA ALA A 34 4.09 -3.47 -14.83
C ALA A 34 4.81 -4.84 -14.79
N ALA A 35 6.01 -4.95 -15.37
CA ALA A 35 6.82 -6.15 -15.30
C ALA A 35 7.26 -6.50 -13.87
N PHE A 36 7.58 -5.48 -13.04
CA PHE A 36 7.89 -5.69 -11.63
C PHE A 36 6.68 -6.19 -10.86
N CYS A 37 5.50 -5.57 -11.03
CA CYS A 37 4.27 -6.03 -10.40
C CYS A 37 3.93 -7.47 -10.81
N LYS A 38 3.97 -7.80 -12.10
CA LYS A 38 3.73 -9.16 -12.61
C LYS A 38 4.69 -10.17 -12.00
N ARG A 39 5.99 -9.85 -11.94
CA ARG A 39 7.00 -10.73 -11.33
C ARG A 39 6.77 -10.89 -9.83
N THR A 40 6.45 -9.80 -9.12
CA THR A 40 6.19 -9.82 -7.68
C THR A 40 4.93 -10.62 -7.37
N ILE A 41 3.85 -10.41 -8.11
CA ILE A 41 2.62 -11.20 -8.01
C ILE A 41 2.92 -12.68 -8.20
N ARG A 42 3.58 -13.06 -9.29
CA ARG A 42 3.96 -14.45 -9.56
C ARG A 42 4.80 -15.05 -8.42
N ASN A 43 5.76 -14.32 -7.89
CA ASN A 43 6.64 -14.81 -6.82
C ASN A 43 5.95 -14.92 -5.46
N LEU A 44 5.03 -14.02 -5.14
CA LEU A 44 4.38 -13.94 -3.83
C LEU A 44 3.04 -14.66 -3.78
N ILE A 45 2.27 -14.65 -4.88
CA ILE A 45 0.96 -15.30 -4.96
C ILE A 45 1.08 -16.68 -5.58
N GLY A 46 2.01 -16.86 -6.55
CA GLY A 46 2.20 -18.08 -7.33
C GLY A 46 1.54 -17.98 -8.70
N SER A 47 1.57 -19.10 -9.46
CA SER A 47 0.97 -19.21 -10.81
C SER A 47 -0.40 -19.87 -10.81
N ASP A 48 -0.69 -20.68 -9.78
CA ASP A 48 -1.97 -21.40 -9.71
C ASP A 48 -3.10 -20.46 -9.34
N PRO A 49 -4.29 -20.59 -9.93
CA PRO A 49 -5.45 -19.76 -9.61
C PRO A 49 -5.77 -19.77 -8.09
N LYS A 50 -5.81 -18.62 -7.48
CA LYS A 50 -6.09 -18.41 -6.05
C LYS A 50 -7.19 -17.42 -5.84
N ASP A 51 -7.84 -17.50 -4.67
CA ASP A 51 -8.73 -16.48 -4.17
C ASP A 51 -7.90 -15.41 -3.48
N VAL A 52 -7.91 -14.20 -4.03
CA VAL A 52 -7.08 -13.08 -3.55
C VAL A 52 -7.96 -11.92 -3.12
N LEU A 53 -7.69 -11.37 -1.94
CA LEU A 53 -8.28 -10.13 -1.47
C LEU A 53 -7.28 -8.98 -1.64
N ASP A 54 -7.68 -7.90 -2.29
CA ASP A 54 -6.92 -6.64 -2.35
C ASP A 54 -7.56 -5.61 -1.41
N VAL A 55 -6.92 -5.32 -0.28
CA VAL A 55 -7.42 -4.43 0.78
C VAL A 55 -6.94 -3.01 0.55
N GLY A 56 -7.89 -2.05 0.55
CA GLY A 56 -7.64 -0.69 0.15
C GLY A 56 -7.25 -0.63 -1.32
N THR A 57 -8.06 -1.29 -2.16
CA THR A 57 -7.77 -1.50 -3.57
C THR A 57 -7.67 -0.20 -4.38
N GLY A 58 -8.24 0.90 -3.86
CA GLY A 58 -8.26 2.20 -4.54
C GLY A 58 -8.89 2.10 -5.92
N THR A 59 -8.19 2.60 -6.93
CA THR A 59 -8.62 2.54 -8.34
C THR A 59 -8.42 1.17 -9.00
N GLY A 60 -8.21 0.11 -8.21
CA GLY A 60 -8.16 -1.28 -8.67
C GLY A 60 -6.88 -1.68 -9.40
N LEU A 61 -5.82 -0.89 -9.29
CA LEU A 61 -4.61 -1.10 -10.08
C LEU A 61 -3.93 -2.46 -9.80
N LEU A 62 -3.80 -2.83 -8.51
CA LEU A 62 -3.19 -4.09 -8.11
C LEU A 62 -4.15 -5.26 -8.37
N ALA A 63 -5.42 -5.12 -8.01
CA ALA A 63 -6.46 -6.12 -8.22
C ALA A 63 -6.57 -6.54 -9.69
N VAL A 64 -6.59 -5.57 -10.61
CA VAL A 64 -6.64 -5.84 -12.06
C VAL A 64 -5.41 -6.59 -12.55
N GLU A 65 -4.21 -6.23 -12.12
CA GLU A 65 -2.98 -6.96 -12.50
C GLU A 65 -2.95 -8.38 -11.93
N ILE A 66 -3.53 -8.61 -10.74
CA ILE A 66 -3.68 -9.94 -10.15
C ILE A 66 -4.71 -10.77 -10.94
N ALA A 67 -5.84 -10.17 -11.32
CA ALA A 67 -6.86 -10.83 -12.15
C ALA A 67 -6.32 -11.21 -13.54
N LYS A 68 -5.52 -10.31 -14.17
CA LYS A 68 -4.81 -10.62 -15.43
C LYS A 68 -3.84 -11.79 -15.30
N ALA A 69 -3.32 -12.03 -14.11
CA ALA A 69 -2.44 -13.19 -13.84
C ALA A 69 -3.22 -14.50 -13.64
N GLY A 70 -4.55 -14.50 -13.74
CA GLY A 70 -5.42 -15.67 -13.68
C GLY A 70 -5.96 -15.99 -12.27
N HIS A 71 -5.88 -15.08 -11.32
CA HIS A 71 -6.44 -15.27 -9.98
C HIS A 71 -7.87 -14.71 -9.88
N ARG A 72 -8.68 -15.26 -8.97
CA ARG A 72 -10.01 -14.71 -8.60
C ARG A 72 -9.81 -13.63 -7.56
N VAL A 73 -10.24 -12.40 -7.87
CA VAL A 73 -9.92 -11.25 -7.04
C VAL A 73 -11.19 -10.58 -6.48
N VAL A 74 -11.12 -10.27 -5.20
CA VAL A 74 -12.04 -9.34 -4.53
C VAL A 74 -11.23 -8.10 -4.15
N GLY A 75 -11.69 -6.92 -4.53
CA GLY A 75 -11.13 -5.64 -4.11
C GLY A 75 -12.05 -4.96 -3.10
N VAL A 76 -11.51 -4.55 -1.97
CA VAL A 76 -12.23 -3.80 -0.93
C VAL A 76 -11.64 -2.42 -0.80
N ASP A 77 -12.49 -1.39 -0.79
CA ASP A 77 -12.11 -0.01 -0.48
C ASP A 77 -13.19 0.69 0.34
N LEU A 78 -12.78 1.63 1.16
CA LEU A 78 -13.70 2.43 1.98
C LEU A 78 -14.50 3.43 1.14
N THR A 79 -14.00 3.79 -0.05
CA THR A 79 -14.39 4.94 -0.84
C THR A 79 -15.12 4.51 -2.12
N PRO A 80 -16.44 4.75 -2.25
CA PRO A 80 -17.21 4.40 -3.45
C PRO A 80 -16.63 4.99 -4.74
N GLU A 81 -16.12 6.21 -4.70
CA GLU A 81 -15.52 6.91 -5.85
C GLU A 81 -14.24 6.21 -6.35
N MET A 82 -13.48 5.59 -5.44
CA MET A 82 -12.36 4.73 -5.81
C MET A 82 -12.84 3.47 -6.50
N LEU A 83 -13.87 2.81 -5.95
CA LEU A 83 -14.43 1.58 -6.50
C LEU A 83 -15.08 1.80 -7.87
N GLU A 84 -15.69 2.97 -8.11
CA GLU A 84 -16.23 3.32 -9.44
C GLU A 84 -15.12 3.32 -10.49
N ARG A 85 -13.96 3.91 -10.18
CA ARG A 85 -12.78 3.89 -11.05
C ARG A 85 -12.19 2.50 -11.21
N ALA A 86 -12.20 1.70 -10.14
CA ALA A 86 -11.76 0.32 -10.18
C ALA A 86 -12.63 -0.53 -11.14
N ARG A 87 -13.95 -0.35 -11.10
CA ARG A 87 -14.89 -0.99 -12.04
C ARG A 87 -14.61 -0.57 -13.48
N ALA A 88 -14.47 0.73 -13.72
CA ALA A 88 -14.15 1.24 -15.06
C ALA A 88 -12.83 0.66 -15.59
N ARG A 89 -11.81 0.54 -14.72
CA ARG A 89 -10.52 -0.05 -15.06
C ARG A 89 -10.65 -1.53 -15.43
N SER A 90 -11.28 -2.34 -14.59
CA SER A 90 -11.43 -3.79 -14.85
C SER A 90 -12.22 -4.06 -16.12
N THR A 91 -13.28 -3.27 -16.39
CA THR A 91 -14.04 -3.34 -17.64
C THR A 91 -13.16 -2.99 -18.85
N GLY A 92 -12.40 -1.90 -18.76
CA GLY A 92 -11.50 -1.47 -19.84
C GLY A 92 -10.35 -2.45 -20.13
N GLU A 93 -9.98 -3.26 -19.14
CA GLU A 93 -8.92 -4.29 -19.27
C GLU A 93 -9.48 -5.70 -19.53
N GLY A 94 -10.82 -5.83 -19.62
CA GLY A 94 -11.49 -7.10 -19.92
C GLY A 94 -11.31 -8.18 -18.86
N VAL A 95 -11.21 -7.81 -17.58
CA VAL A 95 -11.06 -8.75 -16.46
C VAL A 95 -12.19 -8.60 -15.45
N GLU A 96 -12.53 -9.73 -14.81
CA GLU A 96 -13.53 -9.76 -13.75
C GLU A 96 -12.87 -9.59 -12.39
N VAL A 97 -13.40 -8.66 -11.58
CA VAL A 97 -13.03 -8.44 -10.19
C VAL A 97 -14.30 -8.12 -9.42
N THR A 98 -14.47 -8.73 -8.25
CA THR A 98 -15.56 -8.39 -7.33
C THR A 98 -15.15 -7.17 -6.50
N TRP A 99 -15.98 -6.12 -6.50
CA TRP A 99 -15.71 -4.89 -5.77
C TRP A 99 -16.67 -4.71 -4.59
N LEU A 100 -16.14 -4.53 -3.39
CA LEU A 100 -16.91 -4.35 -2.16
C LEU A 100 -16.51 -3.05 -1.46
N GLU A 101 -17.49 -2.29 -1.00
CA GLU A 101 -17.25 -1.18 -0.07
C GLU A 101 -17.01 -1.76 1.33
N GLY A 102 -15.95 -1.30 2.02
CA GLY A 102 -15.64 -1.78 3.35
C GLY A 102 -14.41 -1.14 3.98
N ASP A 103 -14.38 -1.19 5.32
CA ASP A 103 -13.26 -0.77 6.13
C ASP A 103 -12.20 -1.87 6.21
N ALA A 104 -10.94 -1.54 5.93
CA ALA A 104 -9.79 -2.44 6.04
C ALA A 104 -9.58 -3.01 7.47
N MET A 105 -10.14 -2.35 8.48
CA MET A 105 -10.11 -2.77 9.89
C MET A 105 -11.38 -3.54 10.31
N SER A 106 -12.35 -3.73 9.40
CA SER A 106 -13.57 -4.50 9.60
C SER A 106 -14.10 -4.98 8.24
N LEU A 107 -13.42 -5.97 7.68
CA LEU A 107 -13.64 -6.43 6.31
C LEU A 107 -14.99 -7.13 6.15
N PRO A 108 -15.81 -6.78 5.12
CA PRO A 108 -17.09 -7.42 4.83
C PRO A 108 -16.90 -8.78 4.12
N CYS A 109 -16.02 -9.60 4.68
CA CYS A 109 -15.61 -10.88 4.11
C CYS A 109 -15.64 -11.97 5.18
N GLU A 110 -15.94 -13.19 4.75
CA GLU A 110 -15.95 -14.36 5.62
C GLU A 110 -14.55 -14.71 6.13
N THR A 111 -14.49 -15.32 7.32
CA THR A 111 -13.28 -15.84 7.91
C THR A 111 -12.69 -16.97 7.05
N GLY A 112 -11.37 -16.94 6.82
CA GLY A 112 -10.66 -18.00 6.12
C GLY A 112 -11.07 -18.18 4.66
N ARG A 113 -11.50 -17.12 3.98
CA ARG A 113 -11.97 -17.17 2.59
C ARG A 113 -10.83 -17.14 1.56
N PHE A 114 -9.77 -16.36 1.80
CA PHE A 114 -8.77 -16.04 0.78
C PHE A 114 -7.47 -16.82 0.97
N ASP A 115 -6.88 -17.27 -0.13
CA ASP A 115 -5.55 -17.88 -0.13
C ASP A 115 -4.47 -16.82 0.13
N VAL A 116 -4.69 -15.60 -0.36
CA VAL A 116 -3.78 -14.48 -0.20
C VAL A 116 -4.56 -13.20 0.03
N THR A 117 -4.18 -12.44 1.05
CA THR A 117 -4.62 -11.07 1.27
C THR A 117 -3.48 -10.13 0.93
N VAL A 118 -3.70 -9.22 -0.01
CA VAL A 118 -2.71 -8.21 -0.41
C VAL A 118 -3.20 -6.82 -0.04
N SER A 119 -2.26 -5.89 0.15
CA SER A 119 -2.55 -4.47 0.33
C SER A 119 -1.40 -3.63 -0.21
N ARG A 120 -1.70 -2.43 -0.74
CA ARG A 120 -0.67 -1.52 -1.27
C ARG A 120 -0.93 -0.08 -0.89
N HIS A 121 0.04 0.54 -0.19
CA HIS A 121 -0.03 1.95 0.25
C HIS A 121 -1.26 2.27 1.11
N VAL A 122 -1.60 1.38 2.05
CA VAL A 122 -2.78 1.50 2.91
C VAL A 122 -2.40 1.64 4.39
N LEU A 123 -1.36 0.95 4.86
CA LEU A 123 -1.00 0.91 6.29
C LEU A 123 -0.77 2.28 6.91
N TRP A 124 -0.21 3.21 6.17
CA TRP A 124 0.05 4.57 6.64
C TRP A 124 -1.23 5.40 6.84
N THR A 125 -2.37 4.94 6.29
CA THR A 125 -3.69 5.59 6.43
C THR A 125 -4.52 4.99 7.56
N MET A 126 -4.05 3.92 8.22
CA MET A 126 -4.82 3.18 9.22
C MET A 126 -4.71 3.84 10.61
N PRO A 127 -5.85 4.22 11.22
CA PRO A 127 -5.86 4.66 12.62
C PRO A 127 -5.48 3.56 13.61
N ASP A 128 -5.82 2.31 13.30
CA ASP A 128 -5.48 1.13 14.09
C ASP A 128 -4.91 0.01 13.20
N PRO A 129 -3.59 0.02 12.95
CA PRO A 129 -2.93 -1.02 12.16
C PRO A 129 -2.99 -2.41 12.79
N ALA A 130 -3.11 -2.51 14.13
CA ALA A 130 -3.23 -3.81 14.80
C ALA A 130 -4.55 -4.48 14.44
N LYS A 131 -5.65 -3.72 14.47
CA LYS A 131 -6.96 -4.19 14.05
C LYS A 131 -6.97 -4.55 12.58
N ALA A 132 -6.34 -3.76 11.72
CA ALA A 132 -6.21 -4.07 10.30
C ALA A 132 -5.51 -5.42 10.07
N PHE A 133 -4.34 -5.64 10.66
CA PHE A 133 -3.64 -6.93 10.54
C PHE A 133 -4.44 -8.10 11.10
N THR A 134 -5.17 -7.91 12.20
CA THR A 134 -6.07 -8.93 12.77
C THR A 134 -7.16 -9.32 11.78
N GLU A 135 -7.80 -8.36 11.14
CA GLU A 135 -8.80 -8.60 10.11
C GLU A 135 -8.22 -9.28 8.86
N TRP A 136 -7.03 -8.85 8.42
CA TRP A 136 -6.36 -9.47 7.27
C TRP A 136 -5.99 -10.93 7.54
N VAL A 137 -5.57 -11.25 8.77
CA VAL A 137 -5.37 -12.65 9.20
C VAL A 137 -6.70 -13.39 9.26
N ARG A 138 -7.76 -12.79 9.82
CA ARG A 138 -9.07 -13.43 9.94
C ARG A 138 -9.60 -13.91 8.60
N VAL A 139 -9.54 -13.07 7.57
CA VAL A 139 -10.08 -13.40 6.23
C VAL A 139 -9.16 -14.30 5.40
N THR A 140 -7.90 -14.41 5.79
CA THR A 140 -6.92 -15.28 5.13
C THR A 140 -7.03 -16.71 5.65
N LYS A 141 -7.03 -17.70 4.77
CA LYS A 141 -7.04 -19.13 5.13
C LYS A 141 -5.83 -19.48 6.01
N PRO A 142 -5.95 -20.47 6.92
CA PRO A 142 -4.77 -21.13 7.48
C PRO A 142 -3.83 -21.60 6.36
N ASN A 143 -2.54 -21.38 6.52
CA ASN A 143 -1.47 -21.56 5.54
C ASN A 143 -1.54 -20.60 4.34
N GLY A 144 -2.49 -19.67 4.33
CA GLY A 144 -2.53 -18.55 3.39
C GLY A 144 -1.48 -17.50 3.71
N ARG A 145 -1.44 -16.44 2.94
CA ARG A 145 -0.39 -15.40 3.04
C ARG A 145 -0.98 -14.00 3.10
N VAL A 146 -0.46 -13.21 4.03
CA VAL A 146 -0.68 -11.76 4.06
C VAL A 146 0.53 -11.07 3.45
N VAL A 147 0.31 -10.22 2.45
CA VAL A 147 1.34 -9.51 1.67
C VAL A 147 1.02 -8.03 1.65
N TRP A 148 2.00 -7.16 1.88
CA TRP A 148 1.77 -5.72 1.67
C TRP A 148 2.96 -5.04 1.01
N PHE A 149 2.65 -3.95 0.33
CA PHE A 149 3.60 -3.09 -0.33
C PHE A 149 3.45 -1.69 0.25
N ASP A 150 4.51 -1.14 0.78
CA ASP A 150 4.46 0.22 1.33
C ASP A 150 5.82 0.92 1.20
N SER A 151 5.92 2.11 1.76
CA SER A 151 7.15 2.88 1.73
C SER A 151 7.51 3.45 3.11
N THR A 152 8.79 3.71 3.31
CA THR A 152 9.30 4.48 4.44
C THR A 152 9.96 5.75 3.95
N TRP A 153 9.93 6.80 4.79
CA TRP A 153 10.49 8.11 4.47
C TRP A 153 11.96 8.20 4.90
N VAL A 154 12.80 8.77 4.04
CA VAL A 154 14.19 9.06 4.42
C VAL A 154 14.25 10.44 5.05
N LYS A 155 14.52 10.53 6.36
CA LYS A 155 14.83 11.79 7.01
C LYS A 155 16.06 12.41 6.34
N ARG A 156 16.00 13.69 6.01
CA ARG A 156 17.16 14.45 5.58
C ARG A 156 18.13 14.53 6.77
N SER A 157 19.29 13.86 6.66
CA SER A 157 20.37 14.08 7.61
C SER A 157 20.81 15.54 7.49
N SER A 158 20.78 16.27 8.60
CA SER A 158 21.32 17.62 8.70
C SER A 158 22.85 17.63 8.70
N THR A 159 23.46 16.45 8.76
CA THR A 159 24.93 16.32 8.72
C THR A 159 25.41 16.45 7.29
N GLY A 160 26.07 17.57 7.02
CA GLY A 160 26.64 17.94 5.75
C GLY A 160 27.60 16.91 5.18
N SER A 161 27.12 16.06 4.33
CA SER A 161 28.00 15.35 3.43
C SER A 161 28.39 16.30 2.28
N LEU A 162 29.64 16.19 1.81
CA LEU A 162 30.12 16.95 0.63
C LEU A 162 29.17 16.81 -0.57
N LEU A 163 28.47 15.67 -0.70
CA LEU A 163 27.43 15.41 -1.68
C LEU A 163 26.13 16.24 -1.45
N ALA A 164 25.79 16.57 -0.20
CA ALA A 164 24.67 17.48 0.09
C ALA A 164 25.03 18.91 -0.27
N TRP A 165 26.27 19.32 0.00
CA TRP A 165 26.81 20.62 -0.40
C TRP A 165 26.90 20.77 -1.94
N ALA A 166 27.41 19.76 -2.64
CA ALA A 166 27.45 19.75 -4.13
C ALA A 166 26.04 19.83 -4.75
N ARG A 167 25.01 19.33 -4.04
CA ARG A 167 23.60 19.46 -4.43
C ARG A 167 23.04 20.89 -4.25
N GLU A 168 23.64 21.69 -3.42
CA GLU A 168 23.23 23.08 -3.13
C GLU A 168 24.01 24.12 -3.94
N THR A 169 24.93 23.69 -4.82
CA THR A 169 25.63 24.60 -5.72
C THR A 169 24.66 25.35 -6.64
N ALA A 170 25.05 26.54 -7.06
CA ALA A 170 24.26 27.41 -7.95
C ALA A 170 23.78 26.68 -9.22
N LEU A 171 24.63 25.78 -9.77
CA LEU A 171 24.31 24.96 -10.94
C LEU A 171 23.17 23.95 -10.65
N ALA A 172 23.18 23.30 -9.49
CA ALA A 172 22.10 22.40 -9.10
C ALA A 172 20.80 23.16 -8.79
N ARG A 173 20.89 24.41 -8.33
CA ARG A 173 19.75 25.31 -8.15
C ARG A 173 19.19 25.80 -9.49
N ALA A 174 20.04 26.19 -10.41
CA ALA A 174 19.66 26.63 -11.77
C ALA A 174 19.03 25.48 -12.56
N LEU A 175 19.59 24.26 -12.51
CA LEU A 175 18.95 23.08 -13.13
C LEU A 175 17.59 22.73 -12.50
N ARG A 176 17.39 22.98 -11.20
CA ARG A 176 16.08 22.78 -10.53
C ARG A 176 15.06 23.84 -10.89
N SER A 177 15.48 25.09 -11.14
CA SER A 177 14.56 26.17 -11.55
C SER A 177 14.07 26.03 -12.98
N THR A 178 14.90 25.49 -13.88
CA THR A 178 14.52 25.18 -15.26
C THR A 178 13.66 23.91 -15.36
N LEU A 179 13.81 22.97 -14.44
CA LEU A 179 13.01 21.75 -14.37
C LEU A 179 11.80 21.91 -13.44
N ARG A 180 11.12 23.01 -13.47
CA ARG A 180 9.93 23.46 -12.70
C ARG A 180 9.01 22.30 -12.24
N GLN A 181 9.49 21.43 -11.36
CA GLN A 181 8.66 20.47 -10.64
C GLN A 181 8.77 20.76 -9.15
N LYS A 182 7.66 21.25 -8.58
CA LYS A 182 7.50 21.39 -7.14
C LYS A 182 7.88 20.07 -6.44
N PRO A 183 8.51 20.09 -5.25
CA PRO A 183 8.66 18.89 -4.44
C PRO A 183 7.27 18.26 -4.33
N LYS A 184 7.16 16.96 -4.59
CA LYS A 184 5.92 16.23 -4.35
C LYS A 184 5.68 16.27 -2.84
N GLU A 185 4.81 17.14 -2.41
CA GLU A 185 4.12 17.03 -1.13
C GLU A 185 3.30 15.74 -1.16
N HIS A 186 3.00 15.16 -0.02
CA HIS A 186 2.10 14.02 0.10
C HIS A 186 0.86 14.30 -0.74
N CYS A 187 0.40 13.32 -1.53
CA CYS A 187 -0.82 13.48 -2.32
C CYS A 187 -2.06 13.73 -1.45
N CYS A 188 -1.97 13.42 -0.15
CA CYS A 188 -3.04 13.56 0.82
C CYS A 188 -2.64 14.57 1.89
N HIS A 189 -3.36 15.68 1.95
CA HIS A 189 -3.29 16.65 3.04
C HIS A 189 -4.41 16.32 4.02
N TYR A 190 -4.14 15.41 4.95
CA TYR A 190 -5.05 15.22 6.05
C TYR A 190 -5.06 16.47 6.93
N ASP A 191 -6.23 16.81 7.45
CA ASP A 191 -6.37 17.78 8.54
C ASP A 191 -5.42 17.42 9.69
N THR A 192 -4.83 18.42 10.33
CA THR A 192 -3.88 18.24 11.44
C THR A 192 -4.42 17.35 12.56
N SER A 193 -5.75 17.28 12.73
CA SER A 193 -6.42 16.38 13.68
C SER A 193 -6.28 14.89 13.31
N LEU A 194 -6.10 14.56 12.03
CA LEU A 194 -5.86 13.19 11.55
C LEU A 194 -4.37 12.84 11.55
N GLU A 195 -3.50 13.83 11.33
CA GLU A 195 -2.06 13.58 11.23
C GLU A 195 -1.48 12.89 12.47
N GLY A 196 -1.88 13.34 13.67
CA GLY A 196 -1.50 12.72 14.94
C GLY A 196 -2.16 11.38 15.24
N ALA A 197 -3.18 11.01 14.48
CA ALA A 197 -3.97 9.79 14.68
C ALA A 197 -3.56 8.61 13.80
N LEU A 198 -2.58 8.79 12.89
CA LEU A 198 -2.11 7.79 11.93
C LEU A 198 -0.70 7.33 12.31
N PRO A 199 -0.56 6.24 13.07
CA PRO A 199 0.73 5.86 13.68
C PRO A 199 1.82 5.50 12.66
N PHE A 200 1.45 5.14 11.43
CA PHE A 200 2.40 4.74 10.38
C PHE A 200 2.56 5.74 9.25
N ARG A 201 2.02 6.95 9.39
CA ARG A 201 2.08 7.99 8.34
C ARG A 201 3.51 8.38 7.95
N ASP A 202 4.37 8.63 8.94
CA ASP A 202 5.71 9.19 8.71
C ASP A 202 6.83 8.21 9.11
N LEU A 203 6.64 6.93 8.84
CA LEU A 203 7.64 5.91 9.17
C LEU A 203 8.95 6.15 8.43
N THR A 204 10.02 6.25 9.18
CA THR A 204 11.39 6.31 8.65
C THR A 204 12.09 4.96 8.60
N SER A 205 11.49 3.94 9.22
CA SER A 205 11.95 2.55 9.22
C SER A 205 10.77 1.61 9.39
N VAL A 206 10.96 0.34 9.08
CA VAL A 206 9.95 -0.72 9.27
C VAL A 206 9.86 -1.22 10.72
N ARG A 207 10.73 -0.73 11.62
CA ARG A 207 10.81 -1.20 13.02
C ARG A 207 9.48 -1.13 13.76
N PRO A 208 8.70 -0.02 13.72
CA PRO A 208 7.41 0.04 14.39
C PRO A 208 6.40 -1.00 13.90
N ILE A 209 6.44 -1.35 12.60
CA ILE A 209 5.61 -2.40 12.02
C ILE A 209 6.04 -3.76 12.58
N VAL A 210 7.35 -4.03 12.63
CA VAL A 210 7.89 -5.28 13.19
C VAL A 210 7.50 -5.44 14.67
N GLU A 211 7.58 -4.38 15.47
CA GLU A 211 7.18 -4.38 16.88
C GLU A 211 5.68 -4.66 17.03
N LEU A 212 4.83 -4.01 16.22
CA LEU A 212 3.40 -4.28 16.20
C LEU A 212 3.11 -5.75 15.88
N LEU A 213 3.72 -6.29 14.83
CA LEU A 213 3.49 -7.67 14.39
C LEU A 213 3.93 -8.68 15.45
N ARG A 214 5.06 -8.44 16.13
CA ARG A 214 5.50 -9.25 17.27
C ARG A 214 4.48 -9.23 18.42
N ASN A 215 3.91 -8.08 18.73
CA ASN A 215 2.88 -7.95 19.77
C ASN A 215 1.59 -8.72 19.39
N LEU A 216 1.31 -8.84 18.10
CA LEU A 216 0.27 -9.71 17.58
C LEU A 216 0.72 -11.18 17.50
N GLY A 217 1.96 -11.49 17.88
CA GLY A 217 2.57 -12.83 17.84
C GLY A 217 2.87 -13.32 16.42
N ILE A 218 3.13 -12.39 15.50
CA ILE A 218 3.56 -12.65 14.12
C ILE A 218 5.07 -12.45 14.08
N SER A 219 5.85 -13.54 14.00
CA SER A 219 7.31 -13.50 14.08
C SER A 219 7.99 -13.67 12.71
N ASP A 220 7.41 -14.48 11.83
CA ASP A 220 8.05 -14.91 10.58
C ASP A 220 7.74 -13.96 9.41
N VAL A 221 8.13 -12.70 9.58
CA VAL A 221 7.89 -11.65 8.58
C VAL A 221 9.12 -11.47 7.72
N VAL A 222 8.92 -11.59 6.41
CA VAL A 222 9.95 -11.34 5.40
C VAL A 222 9.77 -9.94 4.84
N PHE A 223 10.83 -9.13 4.89
CA PHE A 223 10.89 -7.83 4.24
C PHE A 223 11.84 -7.86 3.04
N LYS A 224 11.39 -7.36 1.89
CA LYS A 224 12.25 -7.15 0.73
C LYS A 224 12.21 -5.68 0.30
N SER A 225 13.37 -5.06 0.27
CA SER A 225 13.52 -3.71 -0.30
C SER A 225 13.36 -3.76 -1.81
N ALA A 226 12.56 -2.86 -2.35
CA ALA A 226 12.40 -2.66 -3.80
C ALA A 226 13.57 -1.86 -4.43
N GLN A 227 14.75 -1.83 -3.79
CA GLN A 227 15.95 -1.19 -4.34
C GLN A 227 16.36 -1.89 -5.64
N GLY A 228 15.97 -1.32 -6.76
CA GLY A 228 16.16 -1.89 -8.11
C GLY A 228 14.87 -1.93 -8.93
N ALA A 229 13.72 -1.81 -8.29
CA ALA A 229 12.40 -1.79 -8.92
C ALA A 229 11.84 -0.37 -9.12
N ALA A 230 12.51 0.66 -8.61
CA ALA A 230 12.13 2.04 -8.93
C ALA A 230 12.22 2.24 -10.45
N PRO A 231 11.18 2.81 -11.08
CA PRO A 231 11.23 3.10 -12.50
C PRO A 231 12.48 3.93 -12.80
N TRP A 232 13.21 3.53 -13.81
CA TRP A 232 14.41 4.22 -14.27
C TRP A 232 14.02 5.54 -14.97
N ASN A 233 13.46 6.47 -14.25
CA ASN A 233 13.45 7.87 -14.65
C ASN A 233 14.76 8.53 -14.20
N GLY A 234 15.83 7.79 -14.43
CA GLY A 234 17.19 8.26 -14.26
C GLY A 234 17.65 8.40 -12.80
N ILE A 235 18.95 8.54 -12.68
CA ILE A 235 19.71 8.89 -11.46
C ILE A 235 19.08 10.06 -10.69
N LEU A 236 18.46 11.02 -11.40
CA LEU A 236 17.81 12.21 -10.84
C LEU A 236 16.55 11.89 -10.00
N GLU A 237 15.78 10.87 -10.33
CA GLU A 237 14.58 10.52 -9.54
C GLU A 237 14.95 9.71 -8.29
N ARG A 238 15.95 8.84 -8.37
CA ARG A 238 16.56 8.21 -7.17
C ARG A 238 17.14 9.24 -6.19
N LEU A 239 17.66 10.33 -6.72
CA LEU A 239 18.19 11.43 -5.92
C LEU A 239 17.09 12.34 -5.35
N ARG A 240 15.87 12.30 -5.91
CA ARG A 240 14.71 13.11 -5.51
C ARG A 240 13.74 12.37 -4.61
N SER A 241 13.58 11.06 -4.78
CA SER A 241 12.64 10.27 -3.98
C SER A 241 13.19 10.11 -2.55
N ARG A 242 12.41 10.59 -1.58
CA ARG A 242 12.65 10.36 -0.16
C ARG A 242 12.00 9.05 0.31
N GLU A 243 11.30 8.36 -0.57
CA GLU A 243 10.58 7.13 -0.28
C GLU A 243 11.45 5.92 -0.60
N ARG A 244 11.44 4.96 0.32
CA ARG A 244 12.02 3.63 0.12
C ARG A 244 10.88 2.63 0.11
N TYR A 245 10.56 2.12 -1.06
CA TYR A 245 9.55 1.08 -1.23
C TYR A 245 10.06 -0.26 -0.74
N TYR A 246 9.16 -1.00 -0.10
CA TYR A 246 9.39 -2.38 0.29
C TYR A 246 8.13 -3.22 0.02
N SER A 247 8.32 -4.52 -0.09
CA SER A 247 7.27 -5.52 0.04
C SER A 247 7.54 -6.35 1.29
N ALA A 248 6.49 -6.74 1.99
CA ALA A 248 6.62 -7.62 3.12
C ALA A 248 5.49 -8.64 3.15
N TRP A 249 5.72 -9.78 3.79
CA TRP A 249 4.72 -10.82 3.91
C TRP A 249 5.03 -11.76 5.07
N PHE A 250 3.99 -12.47 5.50
CA PHE A 250 4.08 -13.63 6.38
C PHE A 250 3.04 -14.69 6.00
N THR A 251 3.25 -15.92 6.45
CA THR A 251 2.28 -17.00 6.33
C THR A 251 1.38 -17.03 7.55
N VAL A 252 0.08 -17.18 7.34
CA VAL A 252 -0.91 -17.30 8.41
C VAL A 252 -0.91 -18.76 8.87
N THR A 253 -0.20 -19.06 9.97
CA THR A 253 -0.23 -20.43 10.51
C THR A 253 -1.61 -20.75 11.11
N PRO A 254 -2.02 -22.03 11.20
CA PRO A 254 -3.30 -22.41 11.83
C PRO A 254 -3.44 -21.87 13.26
N GLU A 255 -2.36 -21.88 14.04
CA GLU A 255 -2.32 -21.41 15.43
C GLU A 255 -2.49 -19.88 15.49
N LEU A 256 -1.82 -19.15 14.61
CA LEU A 256 -1.96 -17.69 14.49
C LEU A 256 -3.40 -17.33 14.13
N HIS A 257 -3.97 -18.03 13.14
CA HIS A 257 -5.35 -17.81 12.69
C HIS A 257 -6.33 -18.04 13.82
N ALA A 258 -6.29 -19.22 14.49
CA ALA A 258 -7.18 -19.55 15.60
C ALA A 258 -7.09 -18.54 16.75
N ARG A 259 -5.87 -18.10 17.10
CA ARG A 259 -5.64 -17.16 18.19
C ARG A 259 -6.20 -15.75 17.89
N LEU A 260 -6.01 -15.22 16.68
CA LEU A 260 -6.47 -13.87 16.35
C LEU A 260 -7.97 -13.84 16.04
N VAL A 261 -8.52 -14.89 15.42
CA VAL A 261 -9.97 -15.01 15.19
C VAL A 261 -10.72 -15.18 16.52
N GLY A 262 -10.20 -16.00 17.45
CA GLY A 262 -10.80 -16.16 18.78
C GLY A 262 -10.83 -14.88 19.62
N LYS A 263 -9.85 -13.98 19.45
CA LYS A 263 -9.84 -12.66 20.10
C LYS A 263 -10.81 -11.65 19.47
N ALA A 264 -11.07 -11.76 18.18
CA ALA A 264 -11.99 -10.87 17.48
C ALA A 264 -13.47 -11.17 17.77
N ALA A 265 -13.77 -12.37 18.32
CA ALA A 265 -15.12 -12.80 18.68
C ALA A 265 -15.50 -12.49 20.15
N GLN A 266 -14.58 -11.98 20.96
CA GLN A 266 -14.79 -11.50 22.33
C GLN A 266 -14.89 -9.96 22.38
#